data_49ab3f4391a6bc50e4a713d34fc8d715
#
_entry.id   49ab3f4391a6bc50e4a713d34fc8d715
#
_cell.length_a   1.000
_cell.length_b   1.000
_cell.length_c   1.000
_cell.angle_alpha   90.00
_cell.angle_beta   90.00
_cell.angle_gamma   90.00
#
_symmetry.space_group_name_H-M   'P 1'
#
loop_
_entity.id
_entity.type
_entity.pdbx_description
1 polymer ?
#
loop_
_entity_poly.entity_id
_entity_poly.type
_entity_poly.pdbx_seq_one_letter_code
_entity_poly.pdbx_strand_id
1 'polypeptide(L)'
;MIRPISLATLATVLALSTAAHAQAPAAPPVADAPPPLVDLYSDEDAQAALDARLLALKTVIRLTPEQEKLWTPLEAALRQASKDAGERAAARVKATAAGSFLDVLERLADAEASRAQDLKTIVAAARPLVAALNVEQQRRIPAFLGMTDQAGQPQPTLELWIFEAEQE
;
A
#
# COMPACT_ATOMS: atom_id res chain seq x y z
N MET A 1 13.31 -66.00 48.85
CA MET A 1 11.95 -66.53 49.14
C MET A 1 11.09 -66.24 47.93
N ILE A 2 11.09 -67.13 46.88
CA ILE A 2 10.12 -68.24 46.69
C ILE A 2 8.70 -67.72 46.44
N ARG A 3 8.34 -67.54 45.18
CA ARG A 3 7.19 -68.10 44.37
C ARG A 3 5.75 -67.81 44.88
N PRO A 4 4.71 -67.92 43.99
CA PRO A 4 4.59 -68.68 42.76
C PRO A 4 3.88 -68.01 41.52
N ILE A 5 4.03 -68.76 40.47
CA ILE A 5 3.39 -68.73 39.13
C ILE A 5 1.92 -69.11 39.25
N SER A 6 1.07 -68.45 38.48
CA SER A 6 -0.23 -69.04 38.12
C SER A 6 -0.50 -68.81 36.60
N LEU A 7 -0.53 -69.94 35.91
CA LEU A 7 -1.08 -70.11 34.58
C LEU A 7 -2.62 -70.05 34.66
N ALA A 8 -3.26 -69.35 33.73
CA ALA A 8 -4.60 -69.71 33.23
C ALA A 8 -4.93 -68.98 31.94
N THR A 9 -4.97 -69.72 30.99
CA THR A 9 -5.97 -70.07 29.96
C THR A 9 -6.19 -69.08 28.82
N LEU A 10 -5.79 -69.61 27.66
CA LEU A 10 -6.07 -69.25 26.29
C LEU A 10 -7.59 -69.25 26.00
N ALA A 11 -8.16 -68.15 25.58
CA ALA A 11 -9.46 -68.12 24.91
C ALA A 11 -9.35 -67.30 23.62
N THR A 12 -9.29 -68.04 22.52
CA THR A 12 -9.30 -67.53 21.17
C THR A 12 -10.72 -67.12 20.83
N VAL A 13 -10.97 -65.81 20.73
CA VAL A 13 -12.21 -65.27 20.15
C VAL A 13 -11.90 -64.71 18.78
N LEU A 14 -12.35 -65.42 17.76
CA LEU A 14 -12.31 -65.03 16.36
C LEU A 14 -13.41 -64.00 16.14
N ALA A 15 -13.10 -62.73 16.20
CA ALA A 15 -14.03 -61.66 15.85
C ALA A 15 -13.88 -61.34 14.37
N LEU A 16 -14.92 -61.68 13.59
CA LEU A 16 -15.08 -61.22 12.20
C LEU A 16 -15.26 -59.70 12.25
N SER A 17 -14.20 -58.96 11.86
CA SER A 17 -14.30 -57.52 11.62
C SER A 17 -14.96 -57.32 10.28
N THR A 18 -16.25 -57.00 10.26
CA THR A 18 -16.90 -56.38 9.12
C THR A 18 -16.32 -54.96 8.98
N ALA A 19 -15.46 -54.73 7.99
CA ALA A 19 -15.00 -53.45 7.60
C ALA A 19 -16.21 -52.63 7.07
N ALA A 20 -16.82 -51.85 7.95
CA ALA A 20 -17.71 -50.79 7.52
C ALA A 20 -16.85 -49.73 6.81
N HIS A 21 -16.97 -49.65 5.51
CA HIS A 21 -16.43 -48.52 4.75
C HIS A 21 -17.21 -47.28 5.19
N ALA A 22 -16.63 -46.55 6.13
CA ALA A 22 -17.09 -45.21 6.43
C ALA A 22 -16.83 -44.35 5.17
N GLN A 23 -17.88 -44.12 4.43
CA GLN A 23 -17.88 -43.18 3.32
C GLN A 23 -17.53 -41.80 3.94
N ALA A 24 -16.38 -41.27 3.56
CA ALA A 24 -15.99 -39.91 3.99
C ALA A 24 -17.15 -38.97 3.62
N PRO A 25 -17.57 -38.08 4.52
CA PRO A 25 -18.59 -37.11 4.18
C PRO A 25 -18.12 -36.34 2.95
N ALA A 26 -19.00 -36.29 1.93
CA ALA A 26 -18.73 -35.46 0.75
C ALA A 26 -18.34 -34.07 1.18
N ALA A 27 -17.22 -33.59 0.67
CA ALA A 27 -16.80 -32.20 0.93
C ALA A 27 -17.98 -31.28 0.59
N PRO A 28 -18.28 -30.29 1.44
CA PRO A 28 -19.34 -29.35 1.11
C PRO A 28 -19.04 -28.72 -0.26
N PRO A 29 -20.07 -28.43 -1.08
CA PRO A 29 -19.85 -27.80 -2.36
C PRO A 29 -19.00 -26.55 -2.11
N VAL A 30 -17.90 -26.43 -2.84
CA VAL A 30 -17.07 -25.23 -2.83
C VAL A 30 -18.03 -24.09 -3.17
N ALA A 31 -18.29 -23.22 -2.21
CA ALA A 31 -19.08 -22.03 -2.47
C ALA A 31 -18.44 -21.33 -3.67
N ASP A 32 -19.23 -21.07 -4.69
CA ASP A 32 -18.77 -20.36 -5.88
C ASP A 32 -17.96 -19.16 -5.38
N ALA A 33 -16.72 -19.06 -5.83
CA ALA A 33 -15.88 -17.91 -5.49
C ALA A 33 -16.71 -16.65 -5.78
N PRO A 34 -16.74 -15.69 -4.86
CA PRO A 34 -17.48 -14.46 -5.12
C PRO A 34 -17.05 -13.92 -6.50
N PRO A 35 -17.99 -13.40 -7.30
CA PRO A 35 -17.62 -12.85 -8.59
C PRO A 35 -16.45 -11.87 -8.39
N PRO A 36 -15.47 -11.86 -9.30
CA PRO A 36 -14.34 -10.95 -9.18
C PRO A 36 -14.91 -9.54 -8.98
N LEU A 37 -14.44 -8.87 -7.92
CA LEU A 37 -14.75 -7.45 -7.74
C LEU A 37 -14.34 -6.78 -9.04
N VAL A 38 -15.29 -6.18 -9.71
CA VAL A 38 -14.99 -5.35 -10.89
C VAL A 38 -14.12 -4.24 -10.35
N ASP A 39 -12.90 -4.14 -10.88
CA ASP A 39 -12.04 -3.00 -10.56
C ASP A 39 -12.73 -1.77 -11.16
N LEU A 40 -13.40 -1.02 -10.29
CA LEU A 40 -14.17 0.17 -10.66
C LEU A 40 -13.28 1.41 -10.74
N TYR A 41 -12.01 1.27 -10.38
CA TYR A 41 -11.06 2.38 -10.35
C TYR A 41 -10.09 2.25 -11.53
N SER A 42 -10.25 3.14 -12.49
CA SER A 42 -9.43 3.21 -13.71
C SER A 42 -8.31 4.25 -13.58
N ASP A 43 -7.36 4.22 -14.50
CA ASP A 43 -6.34 5.27 -14.61
C ASP A 43 -6.97 6.66 -14.83
N GLU A 44 -8.14 6.74 -15.48
CA GLU A 44 -8.89 7.98 -15.66
C GLU A 44 -9.45 8.48 -14.32
N ASP A 45 -9.93 7.58 -13.46
CA ASP A 45 -10.41 7.94 -12.12
C ASP A 45 -9.26 8.44 -11.25
N ALA A 46 -8.08 7.82 -11.34
CA ALA A 46 -6.88 8.28 -10.65
C ALA A 46 -6.47 9.69 -11.10
N GLN A 47 -6.52 9.96 -12.41
CA GLN A 47 -6.25 11.30 -12.94
C GLN A 47 -7.29 12.31 -12.48
N ALA A 48 -8.58 11.97 -12.51
CA ALA A 48 -9.66 12.83 -12.03
C ALA A 48 -9.53 13.15 -10.54
N ALA A 49 -9.16 12.17 -9.72
CA ALA A 49 -8.88 12.36 -8.30
C ALA A 49 -7.70 13.30 -8.06
N LEU A 50 -6.61 13.13 -8.83
CA LEU A 50 -5.46 14.03 -8.78
C LEU A 50 -5.84 15.46 -9.17
N ASP A 51 -6.61 15.64 -10.25
CA ASP A 51 -7.10 16.94 -10.70
C ASP A 51 -7.94 17.62 -9.63
N ALA A 52 -8.84 16.88 -9.00
CA ALA A 52 -9.65 17.40 -7.89
C ALA A 52 -8.81 17.83 -6.69
N ARG A 53 -7.79 17.06 -6.31
CA ARG A 53 -6.86 17.39 -5.23
C ARG A 53 -6.02 18.64 -5.54
N LEU A 54 -5.49 18.75 -6.76
CA LEU A 54 -4.73 19.92 -7.19
C LEU A 54 -5.59 21.19 -7.22
N LEU A 55 -6.82 21.08 -7.72
CA LEU A 55 -7.78 22.18 -7.71
C LEU A 55 -8.14 22.61 -6.28
N ALA A 56 -8.37 21.64 -5.39
CA ALA A 56 -8.66 21.89 -3.99
C ALA A 56 -7.48 22.58 -3.30
N LEU A 57 -6.23 22.13 -3.53
CA LEU A 57 -5.04 22.76 -2.99
C LEU A 57 -4.91 24.23 -3.43
N LYS A 58 -5.07 24.47 -4.73
CA LYS A 58 -5.06 25.83 -5.29
C LYS A 58 -6.14 26.71 -4.67
N THR A 59 -7.36 26.17 -4.49
CA THR A 59 -8.49 26.85 -3.88
C THR A 59 -8.24 27.18 -2.40
N VAL A 60 -7.65 26.26 -1.64
CA VAL A 60 -7.34 26.45 -0.22
C VAL A 60 -6.27 27.53 -0.03
N ILE A 61 -5.27 27.57 -0.89
CA ILE A 61 -4.19 28.56 -0.84
C ILE A 61 -4.72 29.95 -1.22
N ARG A 62 -5.70 30.07 -2.10
CA ARG A 62 -6.24 31.34 -2.63
C ARG A 62 -5.16 32.17 -3.29
N LEU A 63 -4.59 31.64 -4.36
CA LEU A 63 -3.52 32.29 -5.11
C LEU A 63 -4.00 33.61 -5.76
N THR A 64 -3.15 34.62 -5.77
CA THR A 64 -3.33 35.80 -6.61
C THR A 64 -2.96 35.46 -8.06
N PRO A 65 -3.37 36.31 -9.05
CA PRO A 65 -2.99 36.09 -10.45
C PRO A 65 -1.48 36.01 -10.70
N GLU A 66 -0.68 36.73 -9.91
CA GLU A 66 0.79 36.67 -9.99
C GLU A 66 1.33 35.37 -9.43
N GLN A 67 0.77 34.88 -8.33
CA GLN A 67 1.14 33.62 -7.71
C GLN A 67 0.72 32.43 -8.57
N GLU A 68 -0.38 32.54 -9.33
CA GLU A 68 -0.83 31.48 -10.26
C GLU A 68 0.21 31.15 -11.33
N LYS A 69 1.01 32.10 -11.76
CA LYS A 69 2.10 31.84 -12.70
C LYS A 69 3.18 30.94 -12.12
N LEU A 70 3.34 30.98 -10.79
CA LEU A 70 4.30 30.16 -10.06
C LEU A 70 3.73 28.78 -9.67
N TRP A 71 2.43 28.60 -9.81
CA TRP A 71 1.74 27.33 -9.58
C TRP A 71 2.06 26.29 -10.63
N THR A 72 2.14 26.66 -11.90
CA THR A 72 2.30 25.71 -13.02
C THR A 72 3.49 24.76 -12.88
N PRO A 73 4.71 25.21 -12.51
CA PRO A 73 5.83 24.29 -12.28
C PRO A 73 5.59 23.32 -11.13
N LEU A 74 4.95 23.77 -10.04
CA LEU A 74 4.61 22.92 -8.91
C LEU A 74 3.57 21.87 -9.30
N GLU A 75 2.51 22.26 -10.00
CA GLU A 75 1.51 21.33 -10.51
C GLU A 75 2.12 20.26 -11.40
N ALA A 76 2.99 20.63 -12.32
CA ALA A 76 3.69 19.70 -13.18
C ALA A 76 4.54 18.69 -12.39
N ALA A 77 5.26 19.14 -11.35
CA ALA A 77 6.05 18.28 -10.48
C ALA A 77 5.20 17.31 -9.66
N LEU A 78 4.03 17.76 -9.14
CA LEU A 78 3.09 16.91 -8.41
C LEU A 78 2.47 15.85 -9.32
N ARG A 79 2.09 16.21 -10.55
CA ARG A 79 1.57 15.26 -11.53
C ARG A 79 2.61 14.22 -11.91
N GLN A 80 3.85 14.64 -12.11
CA GLN A 80 4.93 13.69 -12.42
C GLN A 80 5.18 12.73 -11.27
N ALA A 81 5.26 13.21 -10.03
CA ALA A 81 5.48 12.35 -8.86
C ALA A 81 4.34 11.34 -8.65
N SER A 82 3.08 11.75 -8.88
CA SER A 82 1.93 10.83 -8.82
C SER A 82 2.00 9.76 -9.91
N LYS A 83 2.39 10.13 -11.12
CA LYS A 83 2.61 9.19 -12.23
C LYS A 83 3.72 8.19 -11.90
N ASP A 84 4.86 8.67 -11.41
CA ASP A 84 6.00 7.83 -11.04
C ASP A 84 5.66 6.87 -9.89
N ALA A 85 4.84 7.31 -8.93
CA ALA A 85 4.30 6.46 -7.87
C ALA A 85 3.43 5.32 -8.42
N GLY A 86 2.51 5.63 -9.34
CA GLY A 86 1.67 4.63 -10.01
C GLY A 86 2.51 3.63 -10.83
N GLU A 87 3.53 4.11 -11.55
CA GLU A 87 4.43 3.23 -12.31
C GLU A 87 5.23 2.30 -11.39
N ARG A 88 5.69 2.78 -10.22
CA ARG A 88 6.37 1.94 -9.21
C ARG A 88 5.41 0.91 -8.62
N ALA A 89 4.17 1.29 -8.33
CA ALA A 89 3.13 0.36 -7.87
C ALA A 89 2.88 -0.75 -8.90
N ALA A 90 2.65 -0.40 -10.15
CA ALA A 90 2.47 -1.35 -11.24
C ALA A 90 3.68 -2.27 -11.47
N ALA A 91 4.90 -1.73 -11.30
CA ALA A 91 6.12 -2.51 -11.39
C ALA A 91 6.23 -3.54 -10.25
N ARG A 92 5.81 -3.17 -9.02
CA ARG A 92 5.79 -4.13 -7.88
C ARG A 92 4.88 -5.32 -8.14
N VAL A 93 3.68 -5.07 -8.68
CA VAL A 93 2.72 -6.15 -9.01
C VAL A 93 3.30 -7.14 -10.03
N LYS A 94 4.10 -6.64 -10.98
CA LYS A 94 4.71 -7.44 -12.05
C LYS A 94 6.05 -8.06 -11.64
N ALA A 95 6.60 -7.67 -10.50
CA ALA A 95 7.93 -8.11 -10.07
C ALA A 95 7.95 -9.60 -9.73
N THR A 96 9.03 -10.27 -10.10
CA THR A 96 9.30 -11.64 -9.64
C THR A 96 9.54 -11.65 -8.13
N ALA A 97 9.22 -12.78 -7.49
CA ALA A 97 9.51 -12.95 -6.07
C ALA A 97 11.01 -12.69 -5.79
N ALA A 98 11.28 -12.04 -4.67
CA ALA A 98 12.66 -11.83 -4.22
C ALA A 98 13.33 -13.17 -3.87
N GLY A 99 14.57 -13.34 -4.28
CA GLY A 99 15.33 -14.56 -3.99
C GLY A 99 15.85 -14.64 -2.55
N SER A 100 15.96 -13.47 -1.89
CA SER A 100 16.45 -13.36 -0.52
C SER A 100 15.83 -12.15 0.20
N PHE A 101 16.00 -12.10 1.52
CA PHE A 101 15.57 -10.93 2.28
C PHE A 101 16.39 -9.68 1.94
N LEU A 102 17.64 -9.84 1.51
CA LEU A 102 18.48 -8.72 1.08
C LEU A 102 17.94 -8.08 -0.20
N ASP A 103 17.45 -8.89 -1.14
CA ASP A 103 16.81 -8.38 -2.35
C ASP A 103 15.54 -7.56 -1.99
N VAL A 104 14.81 -7.97 -0.95
CA VAL A 104 13.67 -7.20 -0.44
C VAL A 104 14.13 -5.85 0.11
N LEU A 105 15.19 -5.83 0.93
CA LEU A 105 15.71 -4.59 1.50
C LEU A 105 16.27 -3.66 0.42
N GLU A 106 16.94 -4.20 -0.60
CA GLU A 106 17.44 -3.42 -1.73
C GLU A 106 16.28 -2.75 -2.50
N ARG A 107 15.24 -3.52 -2.85
CA ARG A 107 14.04 -2.96 -3.51
C ARG A 107 13.37 -1.88 -2.67
N LEU A 108 13.32 -2.05 -1.35
CA LEU A 108 12.77 -1.05 -0.44
C LEU A 108 13.63 0.22 -0.47
N ALA A 109 14.96 0.07 -0.39
CA ALA A 109 15.89 1.20 -0.44
C ALA A 109 15.78 1.97 -1.76
N ASP A 110 15.66 1.27 -2.88
CA ASP A 110 15.49 1.88 -4.22
C ASP A 110 14.18 2.66 -4.31
N ALA A 111 13.10 2.11 -3.77
CA ALA A 111 11.80 2.80 -3.74
C ALA A 111 11.86 4.07 -2.88
N GLU A 112 12.49 4.02 -1.71
CA GLU A 112 12.68 5.20 -0.85
C GLU A 112 13.57 6.26 -1.52
N ALA A 113 14.63 5.84 -2.19
CA ALA A 113 15.50 6.77 -2.94
C ALA A 113 14.73 7.47 -4.06
N SER A 114 13.88 6.75 -4.78
CA SER A 114 13.03 7.29 -5.84
C SER A 114 12.01 8.29 -5.28
N ARG A 115 11.30 7.96 -4.22
CA ARG A 115 10.35 8.88 -3.54
C ARG A 115 11.05 10.13 -3.02
N ALA A 116 12.24 9.97 -2.45
CA ALA A 116 13.03 11.10 -1.99
C ALA A 116 13.43 12.04 -3.15
N GLN A 117 13.71 11.50 -4.33
CA GLN A 117 14.02 12.29 -5.51
C GLN A 117 12.79 13.04 -6.02
N ASP A 118 11.63 12.39 -6.09
CA ASP A 118 10.36 13.05 -6.46
C ASP A 118 10.06 14.20 -5.51
N LEU A 119 10.21 13.97 -4.21
CA LEU A 119 9.98 15.00 -3.20
C LEU A 119 10.94 16.18 -3.35
N LYS A 120 12.22 15.96 -3.66
CA LYS A 120 13.18 17.03 -3.95
C LYS A 120 12.77 17.85 -5.16
N THR A 121 12.26 17.19 -6.20
CA THR A 121 11.76 17.85 -7.41
C THR A 121 10.55 18.75 -7.09
N ILE A 122 9.60 18.24 -6.30
CA ILE A 122 8.44 18.99 -5.83
C ILE A 122 8.91 20.21 -5.00
N VAL A 123 9.83 20.01 -4.06
CA VAL A 123 10.37 21.11 -3.22
C VAL A 123 11.04 22.18 -4.06
N ALA A 124 11.82 21.78 -5.06
CA ALA A 124 12.48 22.75 -5.96
C ALA A 124 11.44 23.55 -6.76
N ALA A 125 10.41 22.91 -7.29
CA ALA A 125 9.32 23.58 -8.01
C ALA A 125 8.44 24.45 -7.11
N ALA A 126 8.25 24.07 -5.85
CA ALA A 126 7.45 24.82 -4.88
C ALA A 126 8.12 26.09 -4.36
N ARG A 127 9.45 26.15 -4.30
CA ARG A 127 10.20 27.24 -3.67
C ARG A 127 9.78 28.65 -4.15
N PRO A 128 9.68 28.92 -5.47
CA PRO A 128 9.29 30.25 -5.93
C PRO A 128 7.87 30.64 -5.48
N LEU A 129 6.93 29.68 -5.54
CA LEU A 129 5.57 29.92 -5.08
C LEU A 129 5.53 30.18 -3.58
N VAL A 130 6.13 29.31 -2.77
CA VAL A 130 6.12 29.44 -1.30
C VAL A 130 6.76 30.76 -0.86
N ALA A 131 7.82 31.21 -1.53
CA ALA A 131 8.44 32.51 -1.24
C ALA A 131 7.50 33.71 -1.53
N ALA A 132 6.55 33.55 -2.45
CA ALA A 132 5.55 34.56 -2.81
C ALA A 132 4.27 34.50 -1.96
N LEU A 133 4.07 33.45 -1.16
CA LEU A 133 2.90 33.28 -0.30
C LEU A 133 3.02 34.09 0.99
N ASN A 134 1.91 34.61 1.47
CA ASN A 134 1.82 35.16 2.82
C ASN A 134 1.72 34.06 3.89
N VAL A 135 1.86 34.44 5.16
CA VAL A 135 1.86 33.48 6.30
C VAL A 135 0.58 32.66 6.37
N GLU A 136 -0.58 33.28 6.11
CA GLU A 136 -1.87 32.59 6.15
C GLU A 136 -2.01 31.55 5.03
N GLN A 137 -1.49 31.85 3.85
CA GLN A 137 -1.46 30.91 2.73
C GLN A 137 -0.52 29.74 3.03
N GLN A 138 0.68 30.02 3.54
CA GLN A 138 1.66 28.97 3.88
C GLN A 138 1.12 28.03 4.95
N ARG A 139 0.44 28.54 5.98
CA ARG A 139 -0.11 27.74 7.09
C ARG A 139 -1.12 26.66 6.64
N ARG A 140 -1.79 26.84 5.51
CA ARG A 140 -2.82 25.92 5.01
C ARG A 140 -2.25 24.72 4.27
N ILE A 141 -1.04 24.82 3.75
CA ILE A 141 -0.44 23.81 2.87
C ILE A 141 -0.12 22.51 3.61
N PRO A 142 0.58 22.50 4.76
CA PRO A 142 0.98 21.26 5.42
C PRO A 142 -0.20 20.34 5.73
N ALA A 143 -1.25 20.88 6.34
CA ALA A 143 -2.44 20.10 6.69
C ALA A 143 -3.13 19.49 5.45
N PHE A 144 -3.14 20.23 4.33
CA PHE A 144 -3.71 19.72 3.10
C PHE A 144 -2.89 18.60 2.46
N LEU A 145 -1.57 18.64 2.61
CA LEU A 145 -0.67 17.59 2.11
C LEU A 145 -0.63 16.34 3.00
N GLY A 146 -1.41 16.30 4.08
CA GLY A 146 -1.36 15.20 5.04
C GLY A 146 -0.15 15.27 5.98
N MET A 147 0.55 16.42 6.01
CA MET A 147 1.65 16.62 6.96
C MET A 147 1.07 16.83 8.35
N THR A 148 1.39 15.93 9.25
CA THR A 148 1.04 16.05 10.66
C THR A 148 2.09 16.88 11.38
N ASP A 149 1.64 17.74 12.31
CA ASP A 149 2.56 18.47 13.19
C ASP A 149 3.12 17.49 14.24
N GLN A 150 4.30 16.98 13.97
CA GLN A 150 5.05 16.09 14.87
C GLN A 150 6.32 16.78 15.40
N ALA A 151 6.21 18.02 15.79
CA ALA A 151 7.32 18.79 16.37
C ALA A 151 8.59 18.79 15.48
N GLY A 152 8.40 18.88 14.16
CA GLY A 152 9.50 18.92 13.20
C GLY A 152 10.17 17.56 12.93
N GLN A 153 9.59 16.45 13.42
CA GLN A 153 10.10 15.12 13.09
C GLN A 153 9.74 14.74 11.66
N PRO A 154 10.65 14.08 10.92
CA PRO A 154 10.32 13.52 9.62
C PRO A 154 9.22 12.47 9.76
N GLN A 155 8.21 12.54 8.90
CA GLN A 155 7.22 11.47 8.75
C GLN A 155 7.56 10.59 7.54
N PRO A 156 7.07 9.34 7.49
CA PRO A 156 7.23 8.49 6.32
C PRO A 156 6.69 9.16 5.05
N THR A 157 7.42 9.06 3.96
CA THR A 157 7.02 9.69 2.68
C THR A 157 5.70 9.15 2.14
N LEU A 158 5.39 7.87 2.44
CA LEU A 158 4.13 7.22 2.04
C LEU A 158 2.88 7.84 2.68
N GLU A 159 3.01 8.57 3.79
CA GLU A 159 1.88 9.30 4.38
C GLU A 159 1.44 10.51 3.56
N LEU A 160 2.28 10.97 2.63
CA LEU A 160 1.90 12.06 1.74
C LEU A 160 0.97 11.52 0.64
N TRP A 161 -0.16 12.19 0.44
CA TRP A 161 -1.19 11.74 -0.50
C TRP A 161 -0.70 11.55 -1.95
N ILE A 162 0.38 12.21 -2.35
CA ILE A 162 1.00 12.06 -3.69
C ILE A 162 1.62 10.68 -3.92
N PHE A 163 1.88 9.91 -2.85
CA PHE A 163 2.42 8.55 -2.89
C PHE A 163 1.37 7.50 -2.49
N GLU A 164 0.09 7.89 -2.36
CA GLU A 164 -0.99 6.99 -1.93
C GLU A 164 -1.12 5.75 -2.83
N ALA A 165 -0.92 5.89 -4.14
CA ALA A 165 -0.93 4.77 -5.08
C ALA A 165 0.12 3.68 -4.79
N GLU A 166 1.11 3.96 -3.96
CA GLU A 166 2.11 2.98 -3.55
C GLU A 166 1.73 2.20 -2.28
N GLN A 167 0.62 2.55 -1.62
CA GLN A 167 0.15 1.90 -0.40
C GLN A 167 -0.79 0.71 -0.68
N GLU A 168 -1.37 0.64 -1.88
CA GLU A 168 -2.24 -0.43 -2.36
C GLU A 168 -1.43 -1.55 -3.01
#